data_898faad35501927c870677a385a91f33
#
_entry.id   898faad35501927c870677a385a91f33
#
_cell.length_a   1.000
_cell.length_b   1.000
_cell.length_c   1.000
_cell.angle_alpha   90.00
_cell.angle_beta   90.00
_cell.angle_gamma   90.00
#
_symmetry.space_group_name_H-M   'P 1'
#
loop_
_entity.id
_entity.type
_entity.pdbx_description
1 polymer ?
#
loop_
_entity_poly.entity_id
_entity_poly.type
_entity_poly.pdbx_seq_one_letter_code
_entity_poly.pdbx_strand_id
1 'polypeptide(L)'
;MRVKRVAVILLVISLAFGSLMVVSPTARATFIRWVTEWYETHITYRYAGPSAVEKMPHYVITALPDGYVEIESDRVEWPTYVSVVYQHEGEEDASRIYLRYIYMQQGSASNFETDAAEIIPVTVNGFNGQMLLAQDMSKSDNTITWIDTEHNLQFAIDARLSESSLLHIAESVSLVETTK
;
A
#
# COMPACT_ATOMS: atom_id res chain seq x y z
N MET A 1 -33.25 -5.85 29.32
CA MET A 1 -32.46 -7.09 29.06
C MET A 1 -31.43 -6.96 27.91
N ARG A 2 -31.72 -6.27 26.80
CA ARG A 2 -30.79 -6.14 25.65
C ARG A 2 -29.52 -5.36 25.97
N VAL A 3 -29.62 -4.24 26.72
CA VAL A 3 -28.47 -3.38 27.06
C VAL A 3 -27.41 -4.13 27.88
N LYS A 4 -27.82 -4.97 28.82
CA LYS A 4 -26.89 -5.78 29.63
C LYS A 4 -26.11 -6.80 28.78
N ARG A 5 -26.74 -7.38 27.74
CA ARG A 5 -26.08 -8.32 26.83
C ARG A 5 -25.06 -7.62 25.93
N VAL A 6 -25.39 -6.42 25.42
CA VAL A 6 -24.46 -5.61 24.63
C VAL A 6 -23.26 -5.19 25.43
N ALA A 7 -23.47 -4.75 26.69
CA ALA A 7 -22.38 -4.36 27.58
C ALA A 7 -21.44 -5.54 27.90
N VAL A 8 -21.99 -6.75 28.11
CA VAL A 8 -21.19 -7.97 28.34
C VAL A 8 -20.39 -8.35 27.10
N ILE A 9 -20.99 -8.26 25.90
CA ILE A 9 -20.28 -8.56 24.65
C ILE A 9 -19.13 -7.57 24.43
N LEU A 10 -19.36 -6.27 24.63
CA LEU A 10 -18.32 -5.25 24.53
C LEU A 10 -17.20 -5.47 25.55
N LEU A 11 -17.53 -5.86 26.77
CA LEU A 11 -16.55 -6.18 27.81
C LEU A 11 -15.70 -7.41 27.42
N VAL A 12 -16.32 -8.46 26.91
CA VAL A 12 -15.61 -9.67 26.47
C VAL A 12 -14.70 -9.37 25.29
N ILE A 13 -15.16 -8.59 24.30
CA ILE A 13 -14.34 -8.15 23.17
C ILE A 13 -13.17 -7.31 23.64
N SER A 14 -13.39 -6.36 24.56
CA SER A 14 -12.33 -5.51 25.12
C SER A 14 -11.30 -6.31 25.92
N LEU A 15 -11.74 -7.31 26.70
CA LEU A 15 -10.85 -8.20 27.43
C LEU A 15 -10.07 -9.13 26.51
N ALA A 16 -10.71 -9.69 25.47
CA ALA A 16 -10.04 -10.52 24.49
C ALA A 16 -8.99 -9.72 23.69
N PHE A 17 -9.33 -8.51 23.26
CA PHE A 17 -8.41 -7.61 22.58
C PHE A 17 -7.26 -7.16 23.52
N GLY A 18 -7.56 -6.80 24.74
CA GLY A 18 -6.58 -6.45 25.78
C GLY A 18 -5.63 -7.61 26.11
N SER A 19 -6.14 -8.83 26.20
CA SER A 19 -5.31 -10.02 26.45
C SER A 19 -4.40 -10.35 25.28
N LEU A 20 -4.89 -10.20 24.03
CA LEU A 20 -4.08 -10.40 22.82
C LEU A 20 -2.92 -9.41 22.77
N MET A 21 -3.17 -8.15 23.14
CA MET A 21 -2.15 -7.10 23.21
C MET A 21 -1.10 -7.33 24.30
N VAL A 22 -1.47 -8.01 25.39
CA VAL A 22 -0.54 -8.32 26.49
C VAL A 22 0.28 -9.57 26.19
N VAL A 23 -0.31 -10.58 25.55
CA VAL A 23 0.31 -11.91 25.34
C VAL A 23 1.16 -11.97 24.07
N SER A 24 0.89 -11.15 23.07
CA SER A 24 1.66 -11.14 21.82
C SER A 24 2.38 -9.81 21.62
N PRO A 25 3.69 -9.74 21.94
CA PRO A 25 4.50 -8.55 21.62
C PRO A 25 4.50 -8.21 20.13
N THR A 26 4.43 -9.21 19.25
CA THR A 26 4.37 -9.06 17.80
C THR A 26 3.06 -8.41 17.34
N ALA A 27 1.91 -8.86 17.86
CA ALA A 27 0.62 -8.26 17.56
C ALA A 27 0.55 -6.81 18.04
N ARG A 28 1.07 -6.54 19.24
CA ARG A 28 1.18 -5.19 19.81
C ARG A 28 2.09 -4.30 18.97
N ALA A 29 3.26 -4.79 18.56
CA ALA A 29 4.22 -4.06 17.75
C ALA A 29 3.63 -3.73 16.36
N THR A 30 2.92 -4.66 15.73
CA THR A 30 2.30 -4.45 14.42
C THR A 30 1.17 -3.44 14.49
N PHE A 31 0.32 -3.51 15.52
CA PHE A 31 -0.81 -2.59 15.67
C PHE A 31 -0.38 -1.13 15.95
N ILE A 32 0.74 -0.94 16.67
CA ILE A 32 1.23 0.41 17.04
C ILE A 32 2.11 1.01 15.93
N ARG A 33 2.68 0.21 15.04
CA ARG A 33 3.63 0.68 14.02
C ARG A 33 2.99 1.52 12.93
N TRP A 34 1.77 1.17 12.52
CA TRP A 34 1.07 1.79 11.43
C TRP A 34 -0.24 2.41 11.89
N VAL A 35 -0.41 3.69 11.62
CA VAL A 35 -1.65 4.44 11.87
C VAL A 35 -2.10 5.04 10.56
N THR A 36 -3.35 4.74 10.18
CA THR A 36 -4.00 5.38 9.04
C THR A 36 -4.92 6.47 9.56
N GLU A 37 -4.64 7.69 9.19
CA GLU A 37 -5.44 8.87 9.54
C GLU A 37 -6.27 9.29 8.33
N TRP A 38 -7.58 9.40 8.52
CA TRP A 38 -8.53 9.78 7.49
C TRP A 38 -8.90 11.24 7.64
N TYR A 39 -8.66 12.02 6.58
CA TYR A 39 -9.05 13.41 6.47
C TYR A 39 -10.05 13.59 5.33
N GLU A 40 -10.74 14.73 5.25
CA GLU A 40 -11.70 14.98 4.15
C GLU A 40 -11.03 14.97 2.78
N THR A 41 -9.78 15.42 2.70
CA THR A 41 -9.05 15.65 1.46
C THR A 41 -7.92 14.65 1.19
N HIS A 42 -7.52 13.86 2.19
CA HIS A 42 -6.40 12.92 2.04
C HIS A 42 -6.40 11.81 3.08
N ILE A 43 -5.68 10.74 2.77
CA ILE A 43 -5.34 9.66 3.71
C ILE A 43 -3.87 9.81 4.07
N THR A 44 -3.56 9.77 5.36
CA THR A 44 -2.18 9.77 5.86
C THR A 44 -1.85 8.43 6.51
N TYR A 45 -0.78 7.81 6.06
CA TYR A 45 -0.18 6.64 6.70
C TYR A 45 1.02 7.09 7.53
N ARG A 46 0.98 6.83 8.83
CA ARG A 46 2.08 7.13 9.76
C ARG A 46 2.73 5.87 10.29
N TYR A 47 4.03 5.90 10.38
CA TYR A 47 4.81 4.82 10.96
C TYR A 47 5.50 5.29 12.24
N ALA A 48 5.36 4.52 13.31
CA ALA A 48 5.93 4.80 14.64
C ALA A 48 6.88 3.70 15.13
N GLY A 49 7.32 2.79 14.27
CA GLY A 49 8.24 1.71 14.60
C GLY A 49 9.72 2.08 14.42
N PRO A 50 10.64 1.15 14.70
CA PRO A 50 12.06 1.35 14.44
C PRO A 50 12.31 1.46 12.93
N SER A 51 13.30 2.28 12.55
CA SER A 51 13.73 2.37 11.16
C SER A 51 14.40 1.06 10.73
N ALA A 52 14.03 0.54 9.56
CA ALA A 52 14.76 -0.54 8.92
C ALA A 52 16.08 0.01 8.34
N VAL A 53 17.16 -0.75 8.48
CA VAL A 53 18.50 -0.38 8.00
C VAL A 53 18.96 -1.40 6.93
N GLU A 54 18.02 -1.97 6.23
CA GLU A 54 18.31 -2.94 5.17
C GLU A 54 18.40 -2.26 3.81
N LYS A 55 19.15 -2.88 2.91
CA LYS A 55 19.17 -2.46 1.51
C LYS A 55 17.77 -2.61 0.93
N MET A 56 17.30 -1.61 0.18
CA MET A 56 16.00 -1.69 -0.51
C MET A 56 15.93 -2.96 -1.37
N PRO A 57 14.91 -3.80 -1.17
CA PRO A 57 14.69 -4.96 -2.02
C PRO A 57 14.24 -4.52 -3.41
N HIS A 58 14.46 -5.39 -4.41
CA HIS A 58 14.06 -5.12 -5.78
C HIS A 58 12.71 -5.79 -6.06
N TYR A 59 11.66 -4.99 -6.22
CA TYR A 59 10.33 -5.47 -6.61
C TYR A 59 10.01 -5.08 -8.04
N VAL A 60 9.25 -5.94 -8.72
CA VAL A 60 8.73 -5.73 -10.08
C VAL A 60 7.27 -6.17 -10.16
N ILE A 61 6.55 -5.64 -11.15
CA ILE A 61 5.24 -6.15 -11.55
C ILE A 61 5.46 -7.30 -12.54
N THR A 62 4.96 -8.49 -12.25
CA THR A 62 5.15 -9.68 -13.11
C THR A 62 4.01 -9.92 -14.09
N ALA A 63 2.82 -9.33 -13.87
CA ALA A 63 1.66 -9.42 -14.74
C ALA A 63 1.30 -8.05 -15.33
N LEU A 64 2.26 -7.45 -16.04
CA LEU A 64 2.01 -6.21 -16.79
C LEU A 64 0.98 -6.43 -17.89
N PRO A 65 0.17 -5.43 -18.27
CA PRO A 65 -0.63 -5.49 -19.49
C PRO A 65 0.26 -5.70 -20.72
N ASP A 66 -0.31 -6.29 -21.77
CA ASP A 66 0.41 -6.56 -23.01
C ASP A 66 1.10 -5.30 -23.55
N GLY A 67 2.34 -5.43 -23.99
CA GLY A 67 3.12 -4.35 -24.58
C GLY A 67 3.77 -3.39 -23.58
N TYR A 68 3.51 -3.52 -22.27
CA TYR A 68 4.17 -2.68 -21.26
C TYR A 68 5.54 -3.27 -20.87
N VAL A 69 6.54 -2.39 -20.81
CA VAL A 69 7.90 -2.70 -20.39
C VAL A 69 8.41 -1.66 -19.40
N GLU A 70 9.38 -2.04 -18.57
CA GLU A 70 10.06 -1.10 -17.67
C GLU A 70 10.92 -0.11 -18.47
N ILE A 71 10.84 1.16 -18.12
CA ILE A 71 11.72 2.23 -18.64
C ILE A 71 12.85 2.43 -17.65
N GLU A 72 13.97 1.74 -17.86
CA GLU A 72 15.12 1.75 -16.96
C GLU A 72 15.67 3.17 -16.71
N SER A 73 15.63 4.07 -17.70
CA SER A 73 16.09 5.46 -17.56
C SER A 73 15.25 6.28 -16.57
N ASP A 74 14.00 5.89 -16.34
CA ASP A 74 13.05 6.59 -15.48
C ASP A 74 12.96 5.94 -14.09
N ARG A 75 13.75 4.88 -13.85
CA ARG A 75 13.86 4.24 -12.55
C ARG A 75 14.59 5.13 -11.56
N VAL A 76 14.00 5.33 -10.39
CA VAL A 76 14.60 6.08 -9.27
C VAL A 76 14.84 5.14 -8.11
N GLU A 77 16.05 5.09 -7.59
CA GLU A 77 16.42 4.30 -6.41
C GLU A 77 17.13 5.17 -5.38
N TRP A 78 16.48 5.39 -4.25
CA TRP A 78 17.06 5.99 -3.06
C TRP A 78 17.12 4.97 -1.92
N PRO A 79 17.90 5.21 -0.85
CA PRO A 79 18.05 4.24 0.24
C PRO A 79 16.74 3.78 0.89
N THR A 80 15.68 4.59 0.81
CA THR A 80 14.38 4.30 1.43
C THR A 80 13.20 4.40 0.48
N TYR A 81 13.43 4.64 -0.81
CA TYR A 81 12.38 4.87 -1.81
C TYR A 81 12.81 4.34 -3.17
N VAL A 82 11.91 3.63 -3.84
CA VAL A 82 12.08 3.21 -5.23
C VAL A 82 10.84 3.59 -6.01
N SER A 83 11.04 4.08 -7.23
CA SER A 83 10.02 4.29 -8.23
C SER A 83 10.41 3.60 -9.53
N VAL A 84 9.53 2.75 -10.04
CA VAL A 84 9.68 2.03 -11.31
C VAL A 84 8.61 2.50 -12.25
N VAL A 85 8.97 2.81 -13.48
CA VAL A 85 8.05 3.29 -14.51
C VAL A 85 7.93 2.26 -15.61
N TYR A 86 6.69 1.93 -15.98
CA TYR A 86 6.39 1.07 -17.11
C TYR A 86 5.61 1.86 -18.16
N GLN A 87 5.91 1.63 -19.42
CA GLN A 87 5.25 2.28 -20.57
C GLN A 87 5.04 1.25 -21.70
N HIS A 88 4.00 1.44 -22.48
CA HIS A 88 3.73 0.61 -23.66
C HIS A 88 4.76 0.86 -24.75
N GLU A 89 5.37 -0.23 -25.29
CA GLU A 89 6.30 -0.14 -26.42
C GLU A 89 5.59 0.35 -27.68
N GLY A 90 6.16 1.38 -28.30
CA GLY A 90 5.65 1.92 -29.56
C GLY A 90 4.47 2.90 -29.43
N GLU A 91 4.00 3.19 -28.20
CA GLU A 91 2.96 4.18 -27.93
C GLU A 91 3.47 5.21 -26.91
N GLU A 92 4.15 6.26 -27.41
CA GLU A 92 4.72 7.32 -26.52
C GLU A 92 3.64 8.06 -25.72
N ASP A 93 2.42 8.15 -26.25
CA ASP A 93 1.26 8.78 -25.59
C ASP A 93 0.47 7.81 -24.70
N ALA A 94 0.87 6.54 -24.59
CA ALA A 94 0.22 5.59 -23.70
C ALA A 94 0.38 5.99 -22.23
N SER A 95 -0.66 5.72 -21.46
CA SER A 95 -0.61 5.95 -20.00
C SER A 95 0.50 5.13 -19.39
N ARG A 96 1.27 5.73 -18.51
CA ARG A 96 2.33 5.06 -17.76
C ARG A 96 1.75 4.34 -16.54
N ILE A 97 2.45 3.31 -16.07
CA ILE A 97 2.21 2.64 -14.80
C ILE A 97 3.40 2.96 -13.89
N TYR A 98 3.14 3.45 -12.70
CA TYR A 98 4.16 3.77 -11.71
C TYR A 98 4.04 2.81 -10.53
N LEU A 99 5.05 1.99 -10.29
CA LEU A 99 5.20 1.23 -9.06
C LEU A 99 6.13 2.00 -8.13
N ARG A 100 5.64 2.35 -6.96
CA ARG A 100 6.43 3.03 -5.92
C ARG A 100 6.41 2.21 -4.65
N TYR A 101 7.54 2.10 -3.98
CA TYR A 101 7.59 1.51 -2.65
C TYR A 101 8.63 2.21 -1.78
N ILE A 102 8.31 2.30 -0.49
CA ILE A 102 9.06 3.08 0.47
C ILE A 102 9.23 2.31 1.78
N TYR A 103 10.46 2.28 2.31
CA TYR A 103 10.67 1.94 3.71
C TYR A 103 10.17 3.07 4.59
N MET A 104 9.28 2.75 5.51
CA MET A 104 8.81 3.71 6.49
C MET A 104 9.80 3.80 7.64
N GLN A 105 10.23 5.03 7.93
CA GLN A 105 11.11 5.36 9.05
C GLN A 105 10.30 5.97 10.18
N GLN A 106 10.85 5.93 11.40
CA GLN A 106 10.19 6.53 12.55
C GLN A 106 9.84 8.01 12.29
N GLY A 107 8.58 8.34 12.47
CA GLY A 107 8.05 9.70 12.26
C GLY A 107 7.78 10.05 10.79
N SER A 108 7.99 9.13 9.84
CA SER A 108 7.58 9.37 8.44
C SER A 108 6.07 9.27 8.27
N ALA A 109 5.56 9.96 7.25
CA ALA A 109 4.19 9.87 6.80
C ALA A 109 4.14 9.93 5.27
N SER A 110 3.20 9.22 4.67
CA SER A 110 2.85 9.34 3.26
C SER A 110 1.40 9.76 3.13
N ASN A 111 1.11 10.66 2.20
CA ASN A 111 -0.21 11.21 1.98
C ASN A 111 -0.72 10.82 0.58
N PHE A 112 -2.01 10.51 0.49
CA PHE A 112 -2.72 10.28 -0.76
C PHE A 112 -3.93 11.22 -0.82
N GLU A 113 -4.00 12.04 -1.86
CA GLU A 113 -5.12 12.96 -2.08
C GLU A 113 -6.39 12.18 -2.43
N THR A 114 -7.52 12.60 -1.85
CA THR A 114 -8.81 11.89 -1.98
C THR A 114 -9.95 12.78 -2.49
N ASP A 115 -9.71 14.07 -2.71
CA ASP A 115 -10.74 15.07 -3.04
C ASP A 115 -11.60 14.73 -4.27
N ALA A 116 -11.05 13.96 -5.22
CA ALA A 116 -11.72 13.57 -6.45
C ALA A 116 -11.64 12.06 -6.70
N ALA A 117 -11.60 11.25 -5.64
CA ALA A 117 -11.52 9.80 -5.73
C ALA A 117 -12.55 9.10 -4.85
N GLU A 118 -13.07 7.98 -5.34
CA GLU A 118 -13.79 7.01 -4.52
C GLU A 118 -12.77 6.09 -3.85
N ILE A 119 -12.90 5.89 -2.53
CA ILE A 119 -11.96 5.06 -1.77
C ILE A 119 -12.60 3.71 -1.49
N ILE A 120 -11.95 2.65 -1.94
CA ILE A 120 -12.39 1.26 -1.77
C ILE A 120 -11.35 0.50 -0.94
N PRO A 121 -11.75 -0.15 0.18
CA PRO A 121 -10.86 -1.03 0.91
C PRO A 121 -10.56 -2.28 0.07
N VAL A 122 -9.28 -2.66 0.00
CA VAL A 122 -8.81 -3.83 -0.76
C VAL A 122 -7.83 -4.64 0.07
N THR A 123 -7.57 -5.87 -0.39
CA THR A 123 -6.50 -6.72 0.16
C THR A 123 -5.58 -7.10 -0.98
N VAL A 124 -4.27 -6.85 -0.83
CA VAL A 124 -3.24 -7.21 -1.80
C VAL A 124 -2.30 -8.22 -1.15
N ASN A 125 -2.25 -9.43 -1.67
CA ASN A 125 -1.40 -10.53 -1.15
C ASN A 125 -1.54 -10.76 0.37
N GLY A 126 -2.76 -10.56 0.93
CA GLY A 126 -3.05 -10.72 2.36
C GLY A 126 -2.83 -9.45 3.21
N PHE A 127 -2.31 -8.38 2.65
CA PHE A 127 -2.13 -7.09 3.32
C PHE A 127 -3.31 -6.16 3.05
N ASN A 128 -3.73 -5.42 4.08
CA ASN A 128 -4.78 -4.42 3.94
C ASN A 128 -4.26 -3.20 3.14
N GLY A 129 -5.10 -2.71 2.25
CA GLY A 129 -4.82 -1.55 1.41
C GLY A 129 -6.07 -0.77 1.06
N GLN A 130 -5.90 0.26 0.26
CA GLN A 130 -6.97 1.08 -0.30
C GLN A 130 -6.74 1.26 -1.81
N MET A 131 -7.84 1.32 -2.54
CA MET A 131 -7.86 1.74 -3.92
C MET A 131 -8.59 3.08 -3.99
N LEU A 132 -7.98 4.05 -4.66
CA LEU A 132 -8.51 5.38 -4.91
C LEU A 132 -8.86 5.44 -6.40
N LEU A 133 -10.15 5.41 -6.69
CA LEU A 133 -10.67 5.47 -8.05
C LEU A 133 -10.97 6.91 -8.43
N ALA A 134 -10.24 7.44 -9.40
CA ALA A 134 -10.43 8.77 -9.92
C ALA A 134 -11.83 8.93 -10.54
N GLN A 135 -12.54 10.00 -10.21
CA GLN A 135 -13.84 10.31 -10.82
C GLN A 135 -13.71 10.61 -12.33
N ASP A 136 -12.55 11.06 -12.76
CA ASP A 136 -12.24 11.37 -14.16
C ASP A 136 -10.81 10.91 -14.49
N MET A 137 -10.70 9.71 -15.05
CA MET A 137 -9.41 9.14 -15.46
C MET A 137 -8.71 9.89 -16.61
N SER A 138 -9.36 10.88 -17.23
CA SER A 138 -8.67 11.76 -18.18
C SER A 138 -7.75 12.78 -17.49
N LYS A 139 -7.99 13.03 -16.20
CA LYS A 139 -7.29 14.02 -15.38
C LYS A 139 -6.39 13.41 -14.31
N SER A 140 -6.76 12.25 -13.79
CA SER A 140 -6.05 11.59 -12.70
C SER A 140 -5.99 10.09 -12.91
N ASP A 141 -4.94 9.47 -12.43
CA ASP A 141 -4.78 8.02 -12.43
C ASP A 141 -5.56 7.40 -11.27
N ASN A 142 -5.95 6.14 -11.40
CA ASN A 142 -6.35 5.33 -10.27
C ASN A 142 -5.11 4.93 -9.47
N THR A 143 -5.24 4.88 -8.14
CA THR A 143 -4.15 4.50 -7.24
C THR A 143 -4.57 3.30 -6.41
N ILE A 144 -3.69 2.31 -6.25
CA ILE A 144 -3.80 1.28 -5.24
C ILE A 144 -2.61 1.36 -4.31
N THR A 145 -2.84 1.34 -2.99
CA THR A 145 -1.78 1.38 -1.98
C THR A 145 -2.02 0.34 -0.91
N TRP A 146 -0.97 -0.31 -0.43
CA TRP A 146 -1.02 -1.27 0.66
C TRP A 146 0.26 -1.24 1.48
N ILE A 147 0.20 -1.84 2.67
CA ILE A 147 1.31 -1.89 3.60
C ILE A 147 1.69 -3.34 3.85
N ASP A 148 2.89 -3.72 3.43
CA ASP A 148 3.55 -4.94 3.86
C ASP A 148 4.14 -4.70 5.26
N THR A 149 3.42 -5.18 6.27
CA THR A 149 3.81 -5.03 7.67
C THR A 149 4.94 -5.96 8.09
N GLU A 150 5.22 -6.99 7.30
CA GLU A 150 6.30 -7.96 7.57
C GLU A 150 7.65 -7.36 7.21
N HIS A 151 7.73 -6.68 6.05
CA HIS A 151 8.95 -6.07 5.54
C HIS A 151 9.03 -4.56 5.80
N ASN A 152 8.01 -3.97 6.45
CA ASN A 152 7.93 -2.54 6.73
C ASN A 152 7.99 -1.66 5.47
N LEU A 153 7.30 -2.11 4.42
CA LEU A 153 7.22 -1.44 3.14
C LEU A 153 5.80 -0.94 2.90
N GLN A 154 5.68 0.27 2.40
CA GLN A 154 4.45 0.75 1.78
C GLN A 154 4.63 0.73 0.27
N PHE A 155 3.66 0.16 -0.42
CA PHE A 155 3.57 0.12 -1.87
C PHE A 155 2.47 1.05 -2.37
N ALA A 156 2.65 1.58 -3.57
CA ALA A 156 1.61 2.24 -4.34
C ALA A 156 1.81 1.98 -5.83
N ILE A 157 0.70 1.79 -6.55
CA ILE A 157 0.68 1.76 -8.02
C ILE A 157 -0.31 2.80 -8.49
N ASP A 158 0.15 3.67 -9.40
CA ASP A 158 -0.68 4.63 -10.09
C ASP A 158 -0.77 4.25 -11.58
N ALA A 159 -1.99 4.17 -12.11
CA ALA A 159 -2.22 3.82 -13.50
C ALA A 159 -3.63 4.19 -13.97
N ARG A 160 -3.79 4.44 -15.28
CA ARG A 160 -5.10 4.57 -15.92
C ARG A 160 -5.67 3.21 -16.30
N LEU A 161 -5.87 2.37 -15.31
CA LEU A 161 -6.40 1.02 -15.46
C LEU A 161 -7.73 0.88 -14.73
N SER A 162 -8.55 -0.09 -15.13
CA SER A 162 -9.76 -0.45 -14.39
C SER A 162 -9.41 -0.98 -12.99
N GLU A 163 -10.38 -0.94 -12.07
CA GLU A 163 -10.25 -1.49 -10.72
C GLU A 163 -9.69 -2.91 -10.72
N SER A 164 -10.27 -3.81 -11.53
CA SER A 164 -9.84 -5.20 -11.60
C SER A 164 -8.43 -5.37 -12.17
N SER A 165 -8.06 -4.60 -13.18
CA SER A 165 -6.72 -4.63 -13.77
C SER A 165 -5.67 -4.08 -12.80
N LEU A 166 -6.01 -3.00 -12.08
CA LEU A 166 -5.12 -2.39 -11.10
C LEU A 166 -4.88 -3.33 -9.91
N LEU A 167 -5.92 -4.02 -9.42
CA LEU A 167 -5.78 -5.04 -8.39
C LEU A 167 -4.91 -6.21 -8.88
N HIS A 168 -5.15 -6.69 -10.10
CA HIS A 168 -4.38 -7.80 -10.67
C HIS A 168 -2.88 -7.49 -10.78
N ILE A 169 -2.49 -6.31 -11.25
CA ILE A 169 -1.07 -5.93 -11.30
C ILE A 169 -0.49 -5.73 -9.89
N ALA A 170 -1.27 -5.22 -8.93
CA ALA A 170 -0.81 -5.08 -7.55
C ALA A 170 -0.52 -6.43 -6.89
N GLU A 171 -1.39 -7.42 -7.09
CA GLU A 171 -1.19 -8.79 -6.61
C GLU A 171 0.00 -9.50 -7.27
N SER A 172 0.42 -9.05 -8.45
CA SER A 172 1.57 -9.58 -9.18
C SER A 172 2.91 -8.96 -8.77
N VAL A 173 2.91 -7.96 -7.89
CA VAL A 173 4.16 -7.38 -7.37
C VAL A 173 4.93 -8.45 -6.61
N SER A 174 6.15 -8.70 -7.03
CA SER A 174 6.99 -9.74 -6.44
C SER A 174 8.44 -9.30 -6.29
N LEU A 175 9.09 -9.88 -5.27
CA LEU A 175 10.51 -9.68 -5.00
C LEU A 175 11.34 -10.42 -6.08
N VAL A 176 12.28 -9.69 -6.67
CA VAL A 176 13.29 -10.30 -7.54
C VAL A 176 14.39 -10.90 -6.67
N GLU A 177 14.49 -12.22 -6.64
CA GLU A 177 15.59 -12.89 -5.96
C GLU A 177 16.90 -12.57 -6.69
N THR A 178 17.80 -11.84 -6.02
CA THR A 178 19.14 -11.64 -6.53
C THR A 178 19.90 -12.96 -6.37
N THR A 179 19.97 -13.74 -7.44
CA THR A 179 20.85 -14.94 -7.47
C THR A 179 22.27 -14.47 -7.21
N LYS A 180 22.86 -14.93 -6.10
CA LYS A 180 24.27 -14.70 -5.73
C LYS A 180 25.20 -15.52 -6.61
#